data_c2392dbbfaacd2911e764c6672aa01ab
#
_entry.id   c2392dbbfaacd2911e764c6672aa01ab
#
_cell.length_a   1.000
_cell.length_b   1.000
_cell.length_c   1.000
_cell.angle_alpha   90.00
_cell.angle_beta   90.00
_cell.angle_gamma   90.00
#
_symmetry.space_group_name_H-M   'P 1'
#
loop_
_entity.id
_entity.type
_entity.pdbx_description
1 polymer ?
#
loop_
_entity_poly.entity_id
_entity_poly.type
_entity_poly.pdbx_seq_one_letter_code
_entity_poly.pdbx_strand_id
1 'polypeptide(L)'
;MTQSKDTSKVNRRKFLKHSGTVAAGAAVLGTLTPGLYAAADDTIRMALIGCGGRGTGAVGDALNVPDSGPMKLYAMADLDPKRMENQRKALQDQYKDKIDVLEDRKFAGFKAYRQAIDCLRPGDIALCTTRAYIRPIHVEYAIKK
;
A
#
# COMPACT_ATOMS: atom_id res chain seq x y z
N MET A 1 -6.55 6.41 59.05
CA MET A 1 -7.61 6.49 58.02
C MET A 1 -6.96 6.64 56.66
N THR A 2 -6.79 5.54 56.00
CA THR A 2 -6.08 5.48 54.70
C THR A 2 -7.13 5.20 53.62
N GLN A 3 -7.39 6.19 52.73
CA GLN A 3 -8.30 6.00 51.61
C GLN A 3 -7.58 5.28 50.49
N SER A 4 -8.07 4.10 50.17
CA SER A 4 -7.70 3.30 48.99
C SER A 4 -8.29 3.96 47.72
N LYS A 5 -7.42 4.36 46.76
CA LYS A 5 -7.83 4.75 45.41
C LYS A 5 -8.17 3.50 44.60
N ASP A 6 -9.46 3.28 44.40
CA ASP A 6 -9.97 2.26 43.48
C ASP A 6 -9.77 2.73 42.03
N THR A 7 -8.76 2.19 41.35
CA THR A 7 -8.54 2.38 39.90
C THR A 7 -9.39 1.37 39.14
N SER A 8 -10.66 1.69 38.92
CA SER A 8 -11.53 0.88 38.07
C SER A 8 -11.02 0.85 36.63
N LYS A 9 -10.44 -0.27 36.23
CA LYS A 9 -10.06 -0.55 34.84
C LYS A 9 -11.31 -0.50 33.97
N VAL A 10 -11.43 0.54 33.16
CA VAL A 10 -12.52 0.66 32.17
C VAL A 10 -12.39 -0.48 31.16
N ASN A 11 -13.33 -1.41 31.18
CA ASN A 11 -13.35 -2.56 30.27
C ASN A 11 -13.76 -2.08 28.85
N ARG A 12 -12.98 -2.45 27.83
CA ARG A 12 -13.22 -2.11 26.41
C ARG A 12 -14.67 -2.34 25.97
N ARG A 13 -15.33 -3.37 26.50
CA ARG A 13 -16.72 -3.69 26.22
C ARG A 13 -17.71 -2.65 26.80
N LYS A 14 -17.40 -2.05 27.96
CA LYS A 14 -18.18 -0.96 28.55
C LYS A 14 -17.99 0.35 27.77
N PHE A 15 -16.77 0.65 27.32
CA PHE A 15 -16.48 1.82 26.49
C PHE A 15 -17.32 1.83 25.20
N LEU A 16 -17.35 0.71 24.47
CA LEU A 16 -18.12 0.59 23.23
C LEU A 16 -19.64 0.69 23.44
N LYS A 17 -20.17 0.23 24.58
CA LYS A 17 -21.61 0.38 24.87
C LYS A 17 -22.02 1.82 25.22
N HIS A 18 -21.13 2.64 25.77
CA HIS A 18 -21.44 4.03 26.12
C HIS A 18 -21.23 5.00 24.93
N SER A 19 -20.43 4.61 23.92
CA SER A 19 -20.27 5.42 22.70
C SER A 19 -21.50 5.38 21.78
N GLY A 20 -22.40 4.40 21.98
CA GLY A 20 -23.61 4.23 21.15
C GLY A 20 -24.80 5.11 21.58
N THR A 21 -24.77 5.75 22.75
CA THR A 21 -25.93 6.47 23.32
C THR A 21 -25.86 8.01 23.21
N VAL A 22 -24.81 8.58 22.60
CA VAL A 22 -24.69 10.03 22.41
C VAL A 22 -25.20 10.51 21.02
N ALA A 23 -25.73 9.61 20.19
CA ALA A 23 -26.16 9.91 18.82
C ALA A 23 -27.63 10.38 18.70
N ALA A 24 -28.31 10.76 19.80
CA ALA A 24 -29.73 11.17 19.72
C ALA A 24 -29.97 12.68 19.85
N GLY A 25 -28.97 13.54 19.67
CA GLY A 25 -29.10 14.97 19.93
C GLY A 25 -28.54 15.95 18.90
N ALA A 26 -28.07 15.50 17.73
CA ALA A 26 -27.54 16.39 16.69
C ALA A 26 -28.05 16.02 15.29
N ALA A 27 -29.35 16.01 15.10
CA ALA A 27 -29.98 15.92 13.80
C ALA A 27 -30.22 17.30 13.24
N VAL A 28 -29.21 18.09 12.91
CA VAL A 28 -29.15 19.13 11.86
C VAL A 28 -27.71 19.58 11.73
N LEU A 29 -26.97 19.03 10.80
CA LEU A 29 -25.96 19.66 9.95
C LEU A 29 -25.12 18.56 9.31
N GLY A 30 -25.36 18.37 8.03
CA GLY A 30 -24.46 17.59 7.17
C GLY A 30 -24.80 16.09 7.16
N THR A 31 -25.55 15.72 6.16
CA THR A 31 -25.55 14.37 5.62
C THR A 31 -24.11 14.02 5.19
N LEU A 32 -23.27 13.68 6.16
CA LEU A 32 -22.07 12.92 5.88
C LEU A 32 -22.56 11.56 5.42
N THR A 33 -22.79 11.47 4.11
CA THR A 33 -23.16 10.23 3.45
C THR A 33 -22.13 9.16 3.83
N PRO A 34 -22.55 8.01 4.42
CA PRO A 34 -21.67 6.87 4.62
C PRO A 34 -21.07 6.32 3.32
N GLY A 35 -21.48 6.88 2.18
CA GLY A 35 -21.00 6.52 0.85
C GLY A 35 -19.69 7.19 0.40
N LEU A 36 -19.14 8.16 1.15
CA LEU A 36 -17.86 8.78 0.76
C LEU A 36 -16.66 7.88 1.03
N TYR A 37 -16.79 6.86 1.88
CA TYR A 37 -15.77 5.82 2.09
C TYR A 37 -16.01 4.56 1.23
N ALA A 38 -17.18 4.40 0.60
CA ALA A 38 -17.53 3.25 -0.21
C ALA A 38 -17.01 3.32 -1.66
N ALA A 39 -16.29 4.39 -2.03
CA ALA A 39 -15.65 4.54 -3.34
C ALA A 39 -14.13 4.67 -3.25
N ALA A 40 -13.52 4.42 -2.10
CA ALA A 40 -12.08 4.25 -2.02
C ALA A 40 -11.74 2.91 -2.70
N ASP A 41 -10.97 2.98 -3.77
CA ASP A 41 -10.35 1.82 -4.40
C ASP A 41 -9.45 1.14 -3.35
N ASP A 42 -9.98 0.09 -2.70
CA ASP A 42 -9.29 -0.69 -1.66
C ASP A 42 -8.14 -1.54 -2.24
N THR A 43 -7.88 -1.43 -3.53
CA THR A 43 -6.79 -2.13 -4.20
C THR A 43 -5.45 -1.61 -3.70
N ILE A 44 -4.64 -2.48 -3.11
CA ILE A 44 -3.25 -2.20 -2.74
C ILE A 44 -2.42 -2.14 -4.03
N ARG A 45 -1.75 -1.01 -4.24
CA ARG A 45 -0.85 -0.81 -5.38
C ARG A 45 0.57 -1.17 -4.99
N MET A 46 1.28 -1.84 -5.89
CA MET A 46 2.70 -2.15 -5.70
C MET A 46 3.55 -1.40 -6.72
N ALA A 47 4.69 -0.85 -6.31
CA ALA A 47 5.74 -0.40 -7.20
C ALA A 47 6.95 -1.32 -7.09
N LEU A 48 7.43 -1.85 -8.22
CA LEU A 48 8.62 -2.67 -8.30
C LEU A 48 9.85 -1.81 -8.63
N ILE A 49 10.81 -1.74 -7.72
CA ILE A 49 12.08 -1.03 -7.91
C ILE A 49 13.22 -2.06 -8.04
N GLY A 50 13.69 -2.22 -9.27
CA GLY A 50 14.64 -3.26 -9.67
C GLY A 50 13.94 -4.48 -10.28
N CYS A 51 13.81 -4.48 -11.62
CA CYS A 51 13.06 -5.50 -12.37
C CYS A 51 13.92 -6.72 -12.75
N GLY A 52 14.79 -7.18 -11.84
CA GLY A 52 15.53 -8.44 -12.01
C GLY A 52 14.69 -9.65 -11.57
N GLY A 53 15.25 -10.87 -11.69
CA GLY A 53 14.58 -12.12 -11.30
C GLY A 53 14.09 -12.11 -9.84
N ARG A 54 14.86 -11.53 -8.90
CA ARG A 54 14.44 -11.38 -7.51
C ARG A 54 13.20 -10.47 -7.40
N GLY A 55 13.17 -9.38 -8.16
CA GLY A 55 12.05 -8.43 -8.14
C GLY A 55 10.77 -9.04 -8.68
N THR A 56 10.85 -9.71 -9.82
CA THR A 56 9.69 -10.40 -10.42
C THR A 56 9.19 -11.53 -9.56
N GLY A 57 10.11 -12.30 -8.92
CA GLY A 57 9.72 -13.30 -7.93
C GLY A 57 8.95 -12.69 -6.75
N ALA A 58 9.45 -11.58 -6.18
CA ALA A 58 8.78 -10.90 -5.07
C ALA A 58 7.38 -10.36 -5.45
N VAL A 59 7.19 -9.88 -6.68
CA VAL A 59 5.86 -9.54 -7.20
C VAL A 59 4.95 -10.77 -7.23
N GLY A 60 5.46 -11.89 -7.75
CA GLY A 60 4.71 -13.15 -7.80
C GLY A 60 4.31 -13.63 -6.40
N ASP A 61 5.25 -13.62 -5.47
CA ASP A 61 4.98 -14.00 -4.08
C ASP A 61 3.88 -13.12 -3.47
N ALA A 62 3.98 -11.80 -3.64
CA ALA A 62 2.99 -10.86 -3.12
C ALA A 62 1.59 -11.07 -3.74
N LEU A 63 1.51 -11.25 -5.06
CA LEU A 63 0.23 -11.45 -5.77
C LEU A 63 -0.45 -12.79 -5.46
N ASN A 64 0.29 -13.75 -4.91
CA ASN A 64 -0.19 -15.09 -4.56
C ASN A 64 -0.47 -15.25 -3.06
N VAL A 65 -0.34 -14.20 -2.24
CA VAL A 65 -0.68 -14.29 -0.80
C VAL A 65 -2.20 -14.53 -0.66
N PRO A 66 -2.62 -15.63 -0.01
CA PRO A 66 -4.03 -15.89 0.26
C PRO A 66 -4.63 -14.76 1.12
N ASP A 67 -5.88 -14.42 0.85
CA ASP A 67 -6.66 -13.44 1.66
C ASP A 67 -6.02 -12.05 1.80
N SER A 68 -5.09 -11.69 0.91
CA SER A 68 -4.40 -10.39 0.94
C SER A 68 -5.26 -9.20 0.47
N GLY A 69 -6.49 -9.47 0.02
CA GLY A 69 -7.33 -8.47 -0.65
C GLY A 69 -6.89 -8.19 -2.09
N PRO A 70 -7.54 -7.24 -2.77
CA PRO A 70 -7.19 -6.89 -4.15
C PRO A 70 -5.83 -6.18 -4.18
N MET A 71 -4.90 -6.72 -4.98
CA MET A 71 -3.54 -6.20 -5.11
C MET A 71 -3.12 -6.15 -6.58
N LYS A 72 -2.44 -5.07 -6.99
CA LYS A 72 -1.95 -4.88 -8.36
C LYS A 72 -0.54 -4.35 -8.41
N LEU A 73 0.25 -4.83 -9.37
CA LEU A 73 1.49 -4.15 -9.76
C LEU A 73 1.12 -2.91 -10.56
N TYR A 74 1.48 -1.73 -10.08
CA TYR A 74 1.02 -0.44 -10.58
C TYR A 74 2.11 0.39 -11.26
N ALA A 75 3.36 0.32 -10.78
CA ALA A 75 4.51 1.03 -11.33
C ALA A 75 5.77 0.15 -11.33
N MET A 76 6.67 0.41 -12.27
CA MET A 76 7.96 -0.28 -12.37
C MET A 76 9.10 0.70 -12.58
N ALA A 77 10.26 0.42 -11.98
CA ALA A 77 11.49 1.20 -12.13
C ALA A 77 12.71 0.29 -12.25
N ASP A 78 13.54 0.54 -13.26
CA ASP A 78 14.84 -0.13 -13.44
C ASP A 78 15.85 0.81 -14.12
N LEU A 79 17.13 0.47 -14.07
CA LEU A 79 18.16 1.13 -14.87
C LEU A 79 18.08 0.72 -16.36
N ASP A 80 17.65 -0.51 -16.62
CA ASP A 80 17.55 -1.11 -17.94
C ASP A 80 16.08 -1.17 -18.40
N PRO A 81 15.65 -0.29 -19.33
CA PRO A 81 14.28 -0.27 -19.81
C PRO A 81 13.90 -1.53 -20.59
N LYS A 82 14.85 -2.20 -21.26
CA LYS A 82 14.58 -3.45 -21.97
C LYS A 82 14.27 -4.58 -21.00
N ARG A 83 15.05 -4.69 -19.93
CA ARG A 83 14.79 -5.65 -18.84
C ARG A 83 13.43 -5.42 -18.22
N MET A 84 13.13 -4.17 -17.87
CA MET A 84 11.83 -3.79 -17.29
C MET A 84 10.67 -4.23 -18.18
N GLU A 85 10.72 -3.92 -19.48
CA GLU A 85 9.67 -4.28 -20.42
C GLU A 85 9.51 -5.80 -20.61
N ASN A 86 10.62 -6.55 -20.70
CA ASN A 86 10.57 -8.00 -20.81
C ASN A 86 9.92 -8.63 -19.55
N GLN A 87 10.27 -8.14 -18.37
CA GLN A 87 9.69 -8.63 -17.12
C GLN A 87 8.22 -8.21 -16.97
N ARG A 88 7.86 -7.00 -17.40
CA ARG A 88 6.45 -6.57 -17.42
C ARG A 88 5.60 -7.52 -18.27
N LYS A 89 6.06 -7.86 -19.47
CA LYS A 89 5.34 -8.80 -20.35
C LYS A 89 5.20 -10.17 -19.72
N ALA A 90 6.28 -10.74 -19.17
CA ALA A 90 6.23 -12.04 -18.49
C ALA A 90 5.26 -12.05 -17.30
N LEU A 91 5.26 -10.98 -16.50
CA LEU A 91 4.30 -10.83 -15.40
C LEU A 91 2.86 -10.67 -15.92
N GLN A 92 2.66 -9.90 -17.01
CA GLN A 92 1.34 -9.72 -17.61
C GLN A 92 0.76 -11.04 -18.14
N ASP A 93 1.58 -11.88 -18.76
CA ASP A 93 1.16 -13.19 -19.27
C ASP A 93 0.73 -14.12 -18.13
N GLN A 94 1.43 -14.04 -16.99
CA GLN A 94 1.19 -14.90 -15.83
C GLN A 94 0.05 -14.40 -14.93
N TYR A 95 -0.02 -13.09 -14.66
CA TYR A 95 -0.92 -12.50 -13.65
C TYR A 95 -2.03 -11.61 -14.25
N LYS A 96 -2.06 -11.44 -15.56
CA LYS A 96 -3.13 -10.75 -16.35
C LYS A 96 -3.52 -9.39 -15.74
N ASP A 97 -4.75 -9.29 -15.30
CA ASP A 97 -5.41 -8.09 -14.75
C ASP A 97 -4.85 -7.60 -13.40
N LYS A 98 -4.00 -8.40 -12.74
CA LYS A 98 -3.24 -7.95 -11.57
C LYS A 98 -2.02 -7.07 -11.95
N ILE A 99 -1.68 -6.97 -13.23
CA ILE A 99 -0.60 -6.12 -13.74
C ILE A 99 -1.22 -4.90 -14.42
N ASP A 100 -1.18 -3.77 -13.73
CA ASP A 100 -1.75 -2.49 -14.19
C ASP A 100 -0.63 -1.44 -14.37
N VAL A 101 0.43 -1.81 -15.10
CA VAL A 101 1.57 -0.93 -15.37
C VAL A 101 1.41 -0.31 -16.76
N LEU A 102 0.92 0.92 -16.80
CA LEU A 102 0.81 1.72 -18.02
C LEU A 102 2.16 2.32 -18.42
N GLU A 103 2.27 2.84 -19.64
CA GLU A 103 3.50 3.42 -20.18
C GLU A 103 4.04 4.58 -19.35
N ASP A 104 3.17 5.44 -18.83
CA ASP A 104 3.50 6.58 -17.98
C ASP A 104 3.94 6.21 -16.56
N ARG A 105 3.84 4.92 -16.20
CA ARG A 105 4.25 4.38 -14.89
C ARG A 105 5.43 3.40 -15.00
N LYS A 106 6.17 3.48 -16.11
CA LYS A 106 7.43 2.77 -16.36
C LYS A 106 8.58 3.78 -16.35
N PHE A 107 9.47 3.68 -15.41
CA PHE A 107 10.53 4.65 -15.19
C PHE A 107 11.90 4.04 -15.34
N ALA A 108 12.78 4.66 -16.13
CA ALA A 108 14.13 4.19 -16.35
C ALA A 108 15.18 5.17 -15.81
N GLY A 109 16.28 4.65 -15.27
CA GLY A 109 17.42 5.43 -14.80
C GLY A 109 17.57 5.50 -13.28
N PHE A 110 18.62 6.23 -12.84
CA PHE A 110 19.02 6.27 -11.42
C PHE A 110 17.99 6.92 -10.48
N LYS A 111 17.15 7.82 -10.96
CA LYS A 111 16.12 8.50 -10.18
C LYS A 111 14.72 7.87 -10.35
N ALA A 112 14.60 6.85 -11.17
CA ALA A 112 13.35 6.17 -11.51
C ALA A 112 12.59 5.65 -10.28
N TYR A 113 13.32 5.21 -9.24
CA TYR A 113 12.72 4.75 -8.00
C TYR A 113 11.82 5.80 -7.33
N ARG A 114 12.19 7.09 -7.40
CA ARG A 114 11.37 8.17 -6.84
C ARG A 114 10.04 8.28 -7.58
N GLN A 115 10.10 8.30 -8.91
CA GLN A 115 8.90 8.40 -9.74
C GLN A 115 7.95 7.22 -9.51
N ALA A 116 8.49 5.99 -9.40
CA ALA A 116 7.68 4.82 -9.11
C ALA A 116 7.05 4.86 -7.71
N ILE A 117 7.79 5.30 -6.69
CA ILE A 117 7.27 5.47 -5.33
C ILE A 117 6.23 6.59 -5.28
N ASP A 118 6.45 7.70 -6.01
CA ASP A 118 5.52 8.83 -6.07
C ASP A 118 4.16 8.47 -6.69
N CYS A 119 4.06 7.35 -7.42
CA CYS A 119 2.79 6.80 -7.90
C CYS A 119 1.97 6.11 -6.81
N LEU A 120 2.55 5.85 -5.64
CA LEU A 120 1.92 5.13 -4.54
C LEU A 120 1.19 6.06 -3.58
N ARG A 121 0.17 5.53 -2.93
CA ARG A 121 -0.56 6.20 -1.85
C ARG A 121 -0.04 5.71 -0.49
N PRO A 122 -0.30 6.41 0.60
CA PRO A 122 -0.09 5.87 1.95
C PRO A 122 -0.81 4.53 2.13
N GLY A 123 -0.08 3.50 2.56
CA GLY A 123 -0.59 2.12 2.69
C GLY A 123 -0.32 1.21 1.49
N ASP A 124 0.13 1.73 0.34
CA ASP A 124 0.60 0.95 -0.80
C ASP A 124 2.01 0.36 -0.55
N ILE A 125 2.50 -0.53 -1.43
CA ILE A 125 3.72 -1.31 -1.21
C ILE A 125 4.83 -0.90 -2.19
N ALA A 126 6.01 -0.55 -1.69
CA ALA A 126 7.23 -0.39 -2.47
C ALA A 126 8.14 -1.63 -2.34
N LEU A 127 8.27 -2.41 -3.42
CA LEU A 127 9.16 -3.58 -3.48
C LEU A 127 10.58 -3.15 -3.91
N CYS A 128 11.44 -2.88 -2.94
CA CYS A 128 12.82 -2.45 -3.17
C CYS A 128 13.75 -3.65 -3.34
N THR A 129 13.94 -4.13 -4.57
CA THR A 129 14.70 -5.35 -4.89
C THR A 129 16.03 -5.08 -5.60
N THR A 130 16.48 -3.84 -5.59
CA THR A 130 17.79 -3.43 -6.10
C THR A 130 18.95 -4.00 -5.27
N ARG A 131 20.19 -3.81 -5.74
CA ARG A 131 21.38 -4.28 -5.03
C ARG A 131 21.47 -3.68 -3.63
N ALA A 132 22.03 -4.45 -2.68
CA ALA A 132 22.04 -4.12 -1.26
C ALA A 132 22.64 -2.72 -0.94
N TYR A 133 23.68 -2.31 -1.66
CA TYR A 133 24.38 -1.04 -1.43
C TYR A 133 23.57 0.22 -1.89
N ILE A 134 22.59 0.06 -2.80
CA ILE A 134 21.71 1.16 -3.24
C ILE A 134 20.37 1.15 -2.49
N ARG A 135 19.91 -0.02 -2.05
CA ARG A 135 18.58 -0.24 -1.46
C ARG A 135 18.26 0.71 -0.28
N PRO A 136 19.19 1.03 0.64
CA PRO A 136 18.88 1.94 1.75
C PRO A 136 18.32 3.28 1.30
N ILE A 137 18.85 3.85 0.20
CA ILE A 137 18.38 5.13 -0.36
C ILE A 137 16.92 5.02 -0.85
N HIS A 138 16.57 3.89 -1.46
CA HIS A 138 15.22 3.65 -1.95
C HIS A 138 14.23 3.47 -0.81
N VAL A 139 14.60 2.68 0.21
CA VAL A 139 13.79 2.42 1.40
C VAL A 139 13.59 3.70 2.20
N GLU A 140 14.64 4.50 2.42
CA GLU A 140 14.54 5.78 3.10
C GLU A 140 13.53 6.71 2.40
N TYR A 141 13.58 6.78 1.07
CA TYR A 141 12.64 7.59 0.31
C TYR A 141 11.20 7.08 0.46
N ALA A 142 10.99 5.77 0.39
CA ALA A 142 9.66 5.18 0.54
C ALA A 142 9.05 5.40 1.93
N ILE A 143 9.87 5.37 3.00
CA ILE A 143 9.40 5.60 4.38
C ILE A 143 9.01 7.08 4.61
N LYS A 144 9.66 8.01 3.91
CA LYS A 144 9.39 9.45 4.04
C LYS A 144 8.16 9.93 3.27
N LYS A 145 7.56 9.07 2.45
CA LYS A 145 6.36 9.33 1.65
C LYS A 145 5.10 8.77 2.29
#